data_0886679b35014c21554bf52700066627
#
_entry.id   0886679b35014c21554bf52700066627
#
_cell.length_a   1.000
_cell.length_b   1.000
_cell.length_c   1.000
_cell.angle_alpha   90.00
_cell.angle_beta   90.00
_cell.angle_gamma   90.00
#
_symmetry.space_group_name_H-M   'P 1'
#
loop_
_entity.id
_entity.type
_entity.pdbx_description
1 polymer ?
#
loop_
_entity_poly.entity_id
_entity_poly.type
_entity_poly.pdbx_seq_one_letter_code
_entity_poly.pdbx_strand_id
1 'polypeptide(L)'
;MSKRGPEVSHDGVKSSPAHPATGRHHSMRWHYRDGVIPQPRCPHCRQFVNLDALRCPNCAAELGYHLLNRQFYGVRRGQAIIDGQTWYTCSNRDWDCNWMVWEGAPAGRCFACRLTRRRPDTDDTVALGKLAKTEEAKRRLILQLGDLGLPIVPWDVHDGGLGFDLLSSLTTGERVIIGHANGIITLDLAESLDDHREALRVRLGEPYRTMLGHLRHEVGHYYQGVLLTDERAWTSCRELFGDERASYQDAIKRHYSRGAPDGWQSSFISEYATMHPWEDFAETFAHYLHITGTLATAAAIGIHLDAATNVRDTDVVPLESYRDEPVQQLLSDWDWMSRAFNRINRAMGFGDLYPFQLPAPVRTKLEFIHDLVTHAPLTVDEQVARALPDRAGPAHQRG
;
A
#
# COMPACT_ATOMS: atom_id res chain seq x y z
N MET A 1 28.39 53.55 56.34
CA MET A 1 26.90 53.55 56.40
C MET A 1 26.38 52.52 55.42
N SER A 2 25.98 51.40 55.97
CA SER A 2 25.49 50.20 55.27
C SER A 2 24.03 50.41 54.87
N LYS A 3 23.64 50.06 53.64
CA LYS A 3 22.24 49.78 53.32
C LYS A 3 22.14 48.41 52.57
N ARG A 4 21.57 47.49 53.35
CA ARG A 4 21.14 46.15 52.82
C ARG A 4 19.98 46.34 51.91
N GLY A 5 20.01 45.69 50.75
CA GLY A 5 18.84 45.47 49.86
C GLY A 5 18.12 44.17 50.25
N PRO A 6 16.83 43.99 49.88
CA PRO A 6 16.00 42.91 50.40
C PRO A 6 16.22 41.58 49.67
N GLU A 7 16.14 40.51 50.45
CA GLU A 7 16.06 39.12 50.03
C GLU A 7 14.80 38.87 49.18
N VAL A 8 14.97 38.21 48.04
CA VAL A 8 13.86 37.67 47.23
C VAL A 8 13.72 36.21 47.61
N SER A 9 12.61 35.90 48.25
CA SER A 9 12.16 34.55 48.58
C SER A 9 11.82 33.75 47.32
N HIS A 10 12.40 32.56 47.21
CA HIS A 10 11.99 31.54 46.26
C HIS A 10 10.74 30.84 46.80
N ASP A 11 9.58 31.15 46.21
CA ASP A 11 8.35 30.38 46.42
C ASP A 11 7.88 29.74 45.13
N GLY A 12 7.79 28.40 45.19
CA GLY A 12 6.71 27.64 44.60
C GLY A 12 6.70 27.46 43.09
N VAL A 13 7.53 26.55 42.58
CA VAL A 13 7.20 25.86 41.31
C VAL A 13 5.95 25.01 41.54
N LYS A 14 4.80 25.50 41.13
CA LYS A 14 3.56 24.70 41.04
C LYS A 14 3.73 23.66 39.92
N SER A 15 3.86 22.40 40.35
CA SER A 15 3.71 21.23 39.47
C SER A 15 2.34 21.25 38.80
N SER A 16 2.33 21.37 37.47
CA SER A 16 1.14 21.11 36.67
C SER A 16 0.69 19.66 36.82
N PRO A 17 -0.62 19.40 36.93
CA PRO A 17 -1.11 18.06 37.09
C PRO A 17 -0.78 17.25 35.81
N ALA A 18 -0.20 16.07 36.02
CA ALA A 18 0.00 15.06 35.00
C ALA A 18 -1.36 14.73 34.35
N HIS A 19 -1.45 14.93 33.05
CA HIS A 19 -2.56 14.39 32.26
C HIS A 19 -2.53 12.86 32.37
N PRO A 20 -3.67 12.21 32.65
CA PRO A 20 -3.73 10.77 32.61
C PRO A 20 -3.59 10.32 31.14
N ALA A 21 -2.42 9.80 30.81
CA ALA A 21 -2.19 9.05 29.57
C ALA A 21 -2.94 7.71 29.65
N THR A 22 -4.24 7.71 29.37
CA THR A 22 -5.02 6.50 29.09
C THR A 22 -5.76 6.68 27.78
N GLY A 23 -5.02 7.05 26.74
CA GLY A 23 -5.43 6.75 25.38
C GLY A 23 -5.24 5.25 25.18
N ARG A 24 -6.34 4.48 25.19
CA ARG A 24 -6.32 3.12 24.66
C ARG A 24 -5.87 3.22 23.21
N HIS A 25 -4.60 2.87 22.95
CA HIS A 25 -4.12 2.61 21.60
C HIS A 25 -4.93 1.43 21.09
N HIS A 26 -5.98 1.70 20.33
CA HIS A 26 -6.69 0.66 19.60
C HIS A 26 -5.73 0.18 18.51
N SER A 27 -5.01 -0.90 18.80
CA SER A 27 -4.39 -1.70 17.75
C SER A 27 -5.51 -2.10 16.79
N MET A 28 -5.47 -1.59 15.57
CA MET A 28 -6.38 -2.06 14.53
C MET A 28 -6.00 -3.49 14.18
N ARG A 29 -6.59 -4.46 14.90
CA ARG A 29 -6.63 -5.83 14.44
C ARG A 29 -7.74 -5.92 13.41
N TRP A 30 -7.36 -6.24 12.19
CA TRP A 30 -8.27 -6.60 11.13
C TRP A 30 -8.80 -8.02 11.42
N HIS A 31 -9.82 -8.12 12.29
CA HIS A 31 -10.45 -9.40 12.56
C HIS A 31 -11.56 -9.61 11.56
N TYR A 32 -11.36 -10.51 10.62
CA TYR A 32 -12.47 -11.09 9.87
C TYR A 32 -13.35 -11.86 10.85
N ARG A 33 -14.58 -11.44 11.04
CA ARG A 33 -15.61 -12.34 11.52
C ARG A 33 -15.90 -13.30 10.36
N ASP A 34 -15.59 -14.57 10.56
CA ASP A 34 -15.90 -15.69 9.66
C ASP A 34 -15.07 -15.84 8.36
N GLY A 35 -13.89 -15.21 8.22
CA GLY A 35 -12.93 -15.49 7.14
C GLY A 35 -13.34 -15.07 5.71
N VAL A 36 -14.54 -14.51 5.52
CA VAL A 36 -15.07 -14.10 4.21
C VAL A 36 -15.00 -12.59 4.06
N ILE A 37 -14.37 -12.11 2.97
CA ILE A 37 -14.42 -10.69 2.60
C ILE A 37 -15.83 -10.36 2.08
N PRO A 38 -16.63 -9.53 2.80
CA PRO A 38 -17.97 -9.22 2.33
C PRO A 38 -17.92 -8.49 0.98
N GLN A 39 -18.72 -8.97 0.02
CA GLN A 39 -18.88 -8.26 -1.23
C GLN A 39 -19.44 -6.84 -0.98
N PRO A 40 -18.87 -5.79 -1.57
CA PRO A 40 -19.34 -4.44 -1.39
C PRO A 40 -20.73 -4.25 -1.99
N ARG A 41 -21.76 -4.20 -1.13
CA ARG A 41 -23.15 -4.04 -1.53
C ARG A 41 -23.75 -2.78 -0.90
N CYS A 42 -24.64 -2.15 -1.63
CA CYS A 42 -25.46 -1.07 -1.10
C CYS A 42 -26.34 -1.58 0.05
N PRO A 43 -26.30 -0.99 1.24
CA PRO A 43 -27.15 -1.43 2.37
C PRO A 43 -28.64 -1.23 2.11
N HIS A 44 -29.00 -0.38 1.15
CA HIS A 44 -30.38 0.01 0.86
C HIS A 44 -31.03 -0.87 -0.21
N CYS A 45 -30.39 -1.03 -1.39
CA CYS A 45 -30.95 -1.79 -2.52
C CYS A 45 -30.24 -3.11 -2.80
N ARG A 46 -29.20 -3.48 -2.05
CA ARG A 46 -28.43 -4.72 -2.16
C ARG A 46 -27.62 -4.90 -3.46
N GLN A 47 -27.68 -3.95 -4.36
CA GLN A 47 -26.86 -3.99 -5.58
C GLN A 47 -25.37 -3.85 -5.27
N PHE A 48 -24.52 -4.43 -6.10
CA PHE A 48 -23.08 -4.23 -6.02
C PHE A 48 -22.73 -2.75 -6.19
N VAL A 49 -21.75 -2.32 -5.43
CA VAL A 49 -21.16 -1.00 -5.54
C VAL A 49 -19.64 -1.13 -5.61
N ASN A 50 -18.98 -0.21 -6.28
CA ASN A 50 -17.53 -0.15 -6.24
C ASN A 50 -17.04 0.16 -4.83
N LEU A 51 -15.88 -0.40 -4.47
CA LEU A 51 -15.31 -0.23 -3.13
C LEU A 51 -15.11 1.26 -2.75
N ASP A 52 -14.90 2.11 -3.74
CA ASP A 52 -14.70 3.56 -3.57
C ASP A 52 -15.97 4.39 -3.73
N ALA A 53 -17.14 3.75 -3.83
CA ALA A 53 -18.39 4.45 -4.07
C ALA A 53 -18.77 5.39 -2.92
N LEU A 54 -19.06 6.64 -3.26
CA LEU A 54 -19.66 7.65 -2.35
C LEU A 54 -21.18 7.59 -2.37
N ARG A 55 -21.75 7.12 -3.49
CA ARG A 55 -23.20 6.95 -3.71
C ARG A 55 -23.47 5.66 -4.46
N CYS A 56 -24.59 5.06 -4.16
CA CYS A 56 -25.04 3.90 -4.92
C CYS A 56 -25.49 4.32 -6.34
N PRO A 57 -24.94 3.70 -7.42
CA PRO A 57 -25.34 4.06 -8.78
C PRO A 57 -26.81 3.68 -9.10
N ASN A 58 -27.39 2.74 -8.36
CA ASN A 58 -28.75 2.26 -8.60
C ASN A 58 -29.83 3.07 -7.84
N CYS A 59 -29.62 3.35 -6.55
CA CYS A 59 -30.65 4.01 -5.73
C CYS A 59 -30.24 5.38 -5.20
N ALA A 60 -29.06 5.89 -5.59
CA ALA A 60 -28.48 7.18 -5.21
C ALA A 60 -28.27 7.36 -3.68
N ALA A 61 -28.46 6.32 -2.86
CA ALA A 61 -28.18 6.38 -1.44
C ALA A 61 -26.72 6.80 -1.20
N GLU A 62 -26.51 7.73 -0.28
CA GLU A 62 -25.19 8.14 0.16
C GLU A 62 -24.54 7.02 0.99
N LEU A 63 -23.29 6.70 0.70
CA LEU A 63 -22.58 5.56 1.25
C LEU A 63 -21.35 5.97 2.06
N GLY A 64 -21.07 5.24 3.12
CA GLY A 64 -19.83 5.29 3.88
C GLY A 64 -19.29 3.87 4.09
N TYR A 65 -18.01 3.67 3.85
CA TYR A 65 -17.36 2.37 4.04
C TYR A 65 -16.78 2.26 5.45
N HIS A 66 -17.26 1.28 6.20
CA HIS A 66 -16.75 0.98 7.53
C HIS A 66 -15.64 -0.05 7.46
N LEU A 67 -14.43 0.39 7.79
CA LEU A 67 -13.21 -0.38 7.61
C LEU A 67 -13.20 -1.69 8.41
N LEU A 68 -13.63 -1.66 9.67
CA LEU A 68 -13.59 -2.83 10.55
C LEU A 68 -14.62 -3.91 10.18
N ASN A 69 -15.81 -3.50 9.73
CA ASN A 69 -16.87 -4.43 9.32
C ASN A 69 -16.77 -4.80 7.82
N ARG A 70 -15.88 -4.14 7.08
CA ARG A 70 -15.72 -4.35 5.62
C ARG A 70 -17.03 -4.16 4.83
N GLN A 71 -17.90 -3.26 5.28
CA GLN A 71 -19.21 -3.06 4.72
C GLN A 71 -19.55 -1.60 4.49
N PHE A 72 -20.48 -1.37 3.56
CA PHE A 72 -21.07 -0.07 3.36
C PHE A 72 -22.26 0.16 4.29
N TYR A 73 -22.36 1.38 4.78
CA TYR A 73 -23.50 1.88 5.56
C TYR A 73 -24.10 3.11 4.86
N GLY A 74 -25.41 3.26 5.00
CA GLY A 74 -26.09 4.46 4.51
C GLY A 74 -25.73 5.67 5.37
N VAL A 75 -25.31 6.74 4.72
CA VAL A 75 -24.93 7.99 5.38
C VAL A 75 -26.10 8.97 5.33
N ARG A 76 -26.37 9.64 6.44
CA ARG A 76 -27.32 10.75 6.52
C ARG A 76 -26.69 11.91 7.26
N ARG A 77 -26.63 13.07 6.64
CA ARG A 77 -25.99 14.28 7.21
C ARG A 77 -24.57 14.02 7.72
N GLY A 78 -23.76 13.30 6.95
CA GLY A 78 -22.36 13.00 7.26
C GLY A 78 -22.15 11.92 8.33
N GLN A 79 -23.19 11.18 8.75
CA GLN A 79 -23.06 10.17 9.82
C GLN A 79 -23.87 8.90 9.54
N ALA A 80 -23.51 7.81 10.22
CA ALA A 80 -24.23 6.55 10.25
C ALA A 80 -24.17 5.94 11.66
N ILE A 81 -25.17 5.13 12.03
CA ILE A 81 -25.14 4.34 13.26
C ILE A 81 -24.65 2.94 12.90
N ILE A 82 -23.56 2.51 13.52
CA ILE A 82 -22.92 1.22 13.29
C ILE A 82 -22.71 0.55 14.65
N ASP A 83 -23.31 -0.62 14.84
CA ASP A 83 -23.26 -1.37 16.12
C ASP A 83 -23.63 -0.51 17.35
N GLY A 84 -24.63 0.36 17.18
CA GLY A 84 -25.13 1.28 18.24
C GLY A 84 -24.25 2.51 18.49
N GLN A 85 -23.16 2.70 17.74
CA GLN A 85 -22.27 3.86 17.85
C GLN A 85 -22.42 4.78 16.64
N THR A 86 -22.22 6.08 16.86
CA THR A 86 -22.23 7.06 15.77
C THR A 86 -20.85 7.08 15.09
N TRP A 87 -20.88 6.93 13.78
CA TRP A 87 -19.74 7.05 12.90
C TRP A 87 -19.94 8.20 11.93
N TYR A 88 -18.88 8.87 11.59
CA TYR A 88 -18.87 10.07 10.74
C TYR A 88 -18.16 9.81 9.44
N THR A 89 -18.47 10.56 8.40
CA THR A 89 -17.67 10.57 7.17
C THR A 89 -16.31 11.18 7.45
N CYS A 90 -15.25 10.66 6.79
CA CYS A 90 -13.93 11.25 6.84
C CYS A 90 -13.97 12.73 6.44
N SER A 91 -13.18 13.59 7.10
CA SER A 91 -13.06 15.02 6.75
C SER A 91 -12.55 15.27 5.32
N ASN A 92 -11.94 14.27 4.68
CA ASN A 92 -11.54 14.29 3.28
C ASN A 92 -12.64 13.77 2.33
N ARG A 93 -13.92 13.83 2.73
CA ARG A 93 -15.05 13.42 1.89
C ARG A 93 -15.09 14.18 0.56
N ASP A 94 -14.76 15.46 0.57
CA ASP A 94 -14.70 16.30 -0.62
C ASP A 94 -13.58 15.91 -1.60
N TRP A 95 -12.66 15.04 -1.15
CA TRP A 95 -11.64 14.40 -1.98
C TRP A 95 -11.92 12.91 -2.18
N ASP A 96 -13.20 12.58 -2.32
CA ASP A 96 -13.71 11.26 -2.61
C ASP A 96 -13.33 10.18 -1.58
N CYS A 97 -13.08 10.57 -0.30
CA CYS A 97 -12.91 9.60 0.75
C CYS A 97 -14.25 9.08 1.26
N ASN A 98 -14.54 7.83 1.02
CA ASN A 98 -15.77 7.17 1.45
C ASN A 98 -15.67 6.43 2.80
N TRP A 99 -14.51 6.45 3.46
CA TRP A 99 -14.32 5.75 4.73
C TRP A 99 -14.96 6.49 5.89
N MET A 100 -15.51 5.70 6.84
CA MET A 100 -16.10 6.21 8.08
C MET A 100 -15.04 6.31 9.18
N VAL A 101 -15.28 7.22 10.12
CA VAL A 101 -14.42 7.47 11.28
C VAL A 101 -15.27 7.48 12.56
N TRP A 102 -14.65 7.14 13.70
CA TRP A 102 -15.28 7.24 15.01
C TRP A 102 -15.27 8.69 15.51
N GLU A 103 -16.08 8.98 16.49
CA GLU A 103 -16.06 10.26 17.20
C GLU A 103 -14.69 10.47 17.87
N GLY A 104 -14.09 11.64 17.66
CA GLY A 104 -12.75 11.95 18.17
C GLY A 104 -11.59 11.41 17.35
N ALA A 105 -11.84 10.87 16.14
CA ALA A 105 -10.76 10.53 15.21
C ALA A 105 -9.87 11.76 14.93
N PRO A 106 -8.52 11.63 14.96
CA PRO A 106 -7.61 12.76 14.79
C PRO A 106 -7.93 13.55 13.52
N ALA A 107 -8.19 14.86 13.68
CA ALA A 107 -8.60 15.78 12.61
C ALA A 107 -9.81 15.28 11.78
N GLY A 108 -10.64 14.39 12.33
CA GLY A 108 -11.75 13.75 11.60
C GLY A 108 -11.33 12.89 10.41
N ARG A 109 -10.07 12.45 10.37
CA ARG A 109 -9.51 11.69 9.23
C ARG A 109 -9.55 10.19 9.49
N CYS A 110 -9.90 9.43 8.44
CA CYS A 110 -9.80 7.99 8.47
C CYS A 110 -8.32 7.52 8.50
N PHE A 111 -8.12 6.23 8.79
CA PHE A 111 -6.77 5.67 8.90
C PHE A 111 -5.91 5.93 7.66
N ALA A 112 -6.42 5.66 6.45
CA ALA A 112 -5.67 5.92 5.23
C ALA A 112 -5.34 7.41 5.02
N CYS A 113 -6.29 8.33 5.34
CA CYS A 113 -6.06 9.76 5.21
C CYS A 113 -5.09 10.32 6.25
N ARG A 114 -4.94 9.67 7.42
CA ARG A 114 -3.91 10.02 8.42
C ARG A 114 -2.50 9.71 7.94
N LEU A 115 -2.34 8.72 7.10
CA LEU A 115 -1.05 8.38 6.52
C LEU A 115 -0.55 9.44 5.52
N THR A 116 -1.41 10.32 4.98
CA THR A 116 -0.98 11.45 4.18
C THR A 116 -0.43 12.56 5.07
N ARG A 117 0.88 12.75 5.03
CA ARG A 117 1.62 13.74 5.81
C ARG A 117 1.57 15.12 5.15
N ARG A 118 1.83 15.18 3.86
CA ARG A 118 1.84 16.40 3.05
C ARG A 118 1.01 16.19 1.79
N ARG A 119 0.44 17.27 1.28
CA ARG A 119 -0.38 17.31 0.07
C ARG A 119 -0.20 18.64 -0.67
N PRO A 120 -0.64 18.75 -1.93
CA PRO A 120 -0.55 19.98 -2.71
C PRO A 120 -1.25 21.15 -2.02
N ASP A 121 -0.82 22.34 -2.36
CA ASP A 121 -1.47 23.57 -1.92
C ASP A 121 -2.87 23.69 -2.52
N THR A 122 -3.73 24.46 -1.86
CA THR A 122 -5.15 24.58 -2.21
C THR A 122 -5.42 25.28 -3.53
N ASP A 123 -4.43 25.99 -4.08
CA ASP A 123 -4.49 26.68 -5.37
C ASP A 123 -3.91 25.85 -6.53
N ASP A 124 -3.24 24.71 -6.25
CA ASP A 124 -2.78 23.79 -7.28
C ASP A 124 -3.91 22.88 -7.78
N THR A 125 -4.75 23.42 -8.66
CA THR A 125 -5.92 22.72 -9.20
C THR A 125 -5.54 21.47 -10.02
N VAL A 126 -4.35 21.43 -10.63
CA VAL A 126 -3.87 20.30 -11.42
C VAL A 126 -3.55 19.12 -10.50
N ALA A 127 -2.75 19.34 -9.46
CA ALA A 127 -2.40 18.31 -8.50
C ALA A 127 -3.61 17.87 -7.67
N LEU A 128 -4.49 18.80 -7.26
CA LEU A 128 -5.73 18.47 -6.55
C LEU A 128 -6.67 17.61 -7.39
N GLY A 129 -6.74 17.83 -8.71
CA GLY A 129 -7.51 16.96 -9.61
C GLY A 129 -7.02 15.51 -9.65
N LYS A 130 -5.74 15.27 -9.36
CA LYS A 130 -5.14 13.94 -9.30
C LYS A 130 -5.13 13.36 -7.89
N LEU A 131 -5.24 14.19 -6.87
CA LEU A 131 -5.18 13.79 -5.45
C LEU A 131 -6.24 12.75 -5.11
N ALA A 132 -7.49 12.95 -5.52
CA ALA A 132 -8.60 12.04 -5.22
C ALA A 132 -8.33 10.61 -5.74
N LYS A 133 -7.84 10.48 -6.98
CA LYS A 133 -7.48 9.18 -7.59
C LYS A 133 -6.28 8.52 -6.92
N THR A 134 -5.29 9.32 -6.52
CA THR A 134 -4.12 8.82 -5.79
C THR A 134 -4.52 8.31 -4.39
N GLU A 135 -5.36 9.07 -3.70
CA GLU A 135 -5.92 8.68 -2.40
C GLU A 135 -6.82 7.44 -2.51
N GLU A 136 -7.58 7.29 -3.60
CA GLU A 136 -8.33 6.06 -3.92
C GLU A 136 -7.40 4.85 -4.04
N ALA A 137 -6.34 4.96 -4.84
CA ALA A 137 -5.36 3.89 -5.00
C ALA A 137 -4.66 3.55 -3.66
N LYS A 138 -4.34 4.56 -2.87
CA LYS A 138 -3.75 4.39 -1.53
C LYS A 138 -4.72 3.66 -0.58
N ARG A 139 -6.02 3.99 -0.57
CA ARG A 139 -7.01 3.26 0.24
C ARG A 139 -7.08 1.79 -0.14
N ARG A 140 -7.04 1.46 -1.44
CA ARG A 140 -6.99 0.07 -1.93
C ARG A 140 -5.74 -0.65 -1.47
N LEU A 141 -4.58 0.01 -1.53
CA LEU A 141 -3.33 -0.52 -1.00
C LEU A 141 -3.44 -0.82 0.50
N ILE A 142 -3.88 0.16 1.30
CA ILE A 142 -4.01 0.01 2.77
C ILE A 142 -4.96 -1.13 3.14
N LEU A 143 -6.06 -1.29 2.40
CA LEU A 143 -6.95 -2.43 2.57
C LEU A 143 -6.22 -3.75 2.33
N GLN A 144 -5.51 -3.86 1.23
CA GLN A 144 -4.77 -5.07 0.86
C GLN A 144 -3.66 -5.42 1.86
N LEU A 145 -2.89 -4.43 2.31
CA LEU A 145 -1.85 -4.64 3.31
C LEU A 145 -2.45 -5.16 4.63
N GLY A 146 -3.60 -4.60 5.03
CA GLY A 146 -4.34 -5.08 6.19
C GLY A 146 -4.87 -6.51 6.01
N ASP A 147 -5.37 -6.86 4.82
CA ASP A 147 -5.86 -8.20 4.49
C ASP A 147 -4.75 -9.25 4.55
N LEU A 148 -3.54 -8.88 4.16
CA LEU A 148 -2.35 -9.70 4.29
C LEU A 148 -1.78 -9.72 5.72
N GLY A 149 -2.37 -8.97 6.66
CA GLY A 149 -1.87 -8.86 8.04
C GLY A 149 -0.50 -8.19 8.14
N LEU A 150 -0.12 -7.38 7.13
CA LEU A 150 1.14 -6.66 7.14
C LEU A 150 1.09 -5.49 8.13
N PRO A 151 2.19 -5.22 8.84
CA PRO A 151 2.25 -4.12 9.79
C PRO A 151 2.15 -2.76 9.10
N ILE A 152 1.21 -1.93 9.54
CA ILE A 152 1.08 -0.54 9.10
C ILE A 152 1.21 0.36 10.33
N VAL A 153 2.44 0.75 10.64
CA VAL A 153 2.74 1.70 11.73
C VAL A 153 2.74 3.10 11.12
N PRO A 154 1.85 4.01 11.54
CA PRO A 154 1.81 5.36 10.98
C PRO A 154 3.04 6.18 11.33
N TRP A 155 3.42 7.09 10.43
CA TRP A 155 4.55 8.01 10.58
C TRP A 155 4.47 8.94 11.80
N ASP A 156 3.25 9.25 12.26
CA ASP A 156 2.98 10.08 13.43
C ASP A 156 3.00 9.31 14.76
N VAL A 157 3.17 7.98 14.69
CA VAL A 157 3.26 7.09 15.86
C VAL A 157 4.69 6.65 16.11
N HIS A 158 5.47 6.43 15.04
CA HIS A 158 6.83 5.93 15.15
C HIS A 158 7.72 6.55 14.07
N ASP A 159 8.95 6.89 14.41
CA ASP A 159 9.96 7.33 13.43
C ASP A 159 10.27 6.19 12.46
N GLY A 160 10.24 6.49 11.15
CA GLY A 160 10.28 5.47 10.09
C GLY A 160 8.96 4.74 9.85
N GLY A 161 7.88 5.10 10.53
CA GLY A 161 6.53 4.63 10.23
C GLY A 161 6.06 5.08 8.85
N LEU A 162 5.07 4.35 8.30
CA LEU A 162 4.56 4.58 6.94
C LEU A 162 3.82 5.92 6.84
N GLY A 163 4.26 6.75 5.90
CA GLY A 163 3.61 8.00 5.55
C GLY A 163 3.70 8.30 4.06
N PHE A 164 2.87 9.24 3.60
CA PHE A 164 2.81 9.65 2.20
C PHE A 164 2.92 11.17 2.08
N ASP A 165 3.86 11.64 1.27
CA ASP A 165 3.95 13.01 0.80
C ASP A 165 3.46 13.06 -0.65
N LEU A 166 2.27 13.61 -0.84
CA LEU A 166 1.65 13.81 -2.15
C LEU A 166 1.88 15.27 -2.54
N LEU A 167 2.94 15.52 -3.28
CA LEU A 167 3.44 16.87 -3.58
C LEU A 167 3.15 17.27 -5.01
N SER A 168 3.49 18.52 -5.35
CA SER A 168 3.44 19.05 -6.70
C SER A 168 4.70 19.86 -6.98
N SER A 169 5.46 19.49 -8.00
CA SER A 169 6.61 20.27 -8.47
C SER A 169 6.21 21.64 -9.03
N LEU A 170 4.94 21.82 -9.45
CA LEU A 170 4.43 23.10 -9.91
C LEU A 170 4.31 24.12 -8.77
N THR A 171 3.95 23.66 -7.56
CA THR A 171 3.75 24.54 -6.40
C THR A 171 5.02 24.71 -5.59
N THR A 172 5.83 23.66 -5.46
CA THR A 172 7.09 23.74 -4.71
C THR A 172 8.15 24.57 -5.44
N GLY A 173 8.02 24.76 -6.76
CA GLY A 173 9.03 25.42 -7.60
C GLY A 173 10.34 24.63 -7.72
N GLU A 174 10.42 23.47 -7.10
CA GLU A 174 11.55 22.57 -7.10
C GLU A 174 11.12 21.17 -7.58
N ARG A 175 12.07 20.44 -8.15
CA ARG A 175 11.82 19.04 -8.55
C ARG A 175 11.51 18.19 -7.31
N VAL A 176 10.33 17.60 -7.27
CA VAL A 176 9.97 16.61 -6.25
C VAL A 176 10.73 15.31 -6.53
N ILE A 177 11.44 14.82 -5.54
CA ILE A 177 12.12 13.53 -5.66
C ILE A 177 11.15 12.45 -5.24
N ILE A 178 10.71 11.65 -6.22
CA ILE A 178 9.78 10.53 -6.05
C ILE A 178 10.55 9.34 -5.46
N GLY A 179 9.92 8.58 -4.58
CA GLY A 179 10.46 7.35 -4.01
C GLY A 179 10.23 7.22 -2.50
N HIS A 180 10.86 6.22 -1.91
CA HIS A 180 10.77 5.91 -0.48
C HIS A 180 12.03 6.37 0.28
N ALA A 181 11.85 7.00 1.43
CA ALA A 181 12.93 7.31 2.38
C ALA A 181 12.39 7.34 3.82
N ASN A 182 13.00 6.58 4.72
CA ASN A 182 12.67 6.53 6.15
C ASN A 182 11.15 6.40 6.42
N GLY A 183 10.50 5.44 5.80
CA GLY A 183 9.06 5.20 5.96
C GLY A 183 8.16 6.14 5.14
N ILE A 184 8.69 7.21 4.56
CA ILE A 184 7.92 8.19 3.80
C ILE A 184 8.00 7.91 2.30
N ILE A 185 6.85 7.73 1.68
CA ILE A 185 6.69 7.59 0.23
C ILE A 185 6.31 8.96 -0.33
N THR A 186 7.14 9.50 -1.21
CA THR A 186 6.91 10.79 -1.87
C THR A 186 6.48 10.59 -3.31
N LEU A 187 5.38 11.22 -3.71
CA LEU A 187 4.87 11.23 -5.09
C LEU A 187 4.74 12.66 -5.60
N ASP A 188 5.07 12.89 -6.86
CA ASP A 188 4.78 14.16 -7.56
C ASP A 188 3.48 14.03 -8.36
N LEU A 189 2.45 14.76 -7.93
CA LEU A 189 1.15 14.80 -8.60
C LEU A 189 1.13 15.73 -9.80
N ALA A 190 2.10 16.65 -9.92
CA ALA A 190 2.22 17.56 -11.06
C ALA A 190 2.86 16.86 -12.26
N GLU A 191 3.93 16.13 -12.04
CA GLU A 191 4.43 15.25 -13.09
C GLU A 191 3.27 14.33 -13.43
N SER A 192 2.74 14.50 -14.62
CA SER A 192 1.69 13.64 -15.12
C SER A 192 2.22 12.21 -15.00
N LEU A 193 1.78 11.54 -13.93
CA LEU A 193 2.07 10.12 -13.76
C LEU A 193 1.72 9.36 -15.05
N ASP A 194 0.83 9.93 -15.85
CA ASP A 194 0.47 9.41 -17.15
C ASP A 194 1.52 9.75 -18.22
N ASP A 195 2.07 10.98 -18.27
CA ASP A 195 3.04 11.36 -19.31
C ASP A 195 4.44 10.78 -19.01
N HIS A 196 4.90 10.84 -17.76
CA HIS A 196 6.17 10.25 -17.38
C HIS A 196 6.09 8.71 -17.35
N ARG A 197 4.96 8.14 -16.91
CA ARG A 197 4.68 6.71 -16.98
C ARG A 197 4.50 6.25 -18.40
N GLU A 198 3.77 7.00 -19.24
CA GLU A 198 3.61 6.67 -20.64
C GLU A 198 4.96 6.71 -21.36
N ALA A 199 5.79 7.72 -21.12
CA ALA A 199 7.13 7.80 -21.66
C ALA A 199 8.04 6.66 -21.16
N LEU A 200 7.96 6.28 -19.89
CA LEU A 200 8.67 5.12 -19.34
C LEU A 200 8.05 3.80 -19.81
N ARG A 201 6.71 3.70 -19.86
CA ARG A 201 5.98 2.54 -20.38
C ARG A 201 6.36 2.26 -21.84
N VAL A 202 6.35 3.29 -22.68
CA VAL A 202 6.76 3.19 -24.08
C VAL A 202 8.24 2.84 -24.19
N ARG A 203 9.08 3.42 -23.35
CA ARG A 203 10.53 3.20 -23.37
C ARG A 203 10.96 1.84 -22.80
N LEU A 204 10.24 1.33 -21.78
CA LEU A 204 10.53 0.08 -21.09
C LEU A 204 9.59 -1.07 -21.48
N GLY A 205 8.62 -0.83 -22.37
CA GLY A 205 7.67 -1.86 -22.80
C GLY A 205 6.80 -2.42 -21.65
N GLU A 206 6.65 -1.71 -20.53
CA GLU A 206 5.94 -2.19 -19.35
C GLU A 206 4.47 -1.72 -19.31
N PRO A 207 3.49 -2.61 -19.53
CA PRO A 207 2.08 -2.26 -19.58
C PRO A 207 1.44 -2.01 -18.20
N TYR A 208 2.16 -2.27 -17.08
CA TYR A 208 1.57 -2.39 -15.74
C TYR A 208 1.85 -1.22 -14.78
N ARG A 209 2.02 0.00 -15.29
CA ARG A 209 2.31 1.18 -14.45
C ARG A 209 1.05 1.98 -14.09
N THR A 210 0.19 1.39 -13.26
CA THR A 210 -0.93 2.11 -12.63
C THR A 210 -0.48 2.84 -11.36
N MET A 211 -1.27 3.82 -10.87
CA MET A 211 -1.01 4.45 -9.55
C MET A 211 -0.92 3.41 -8.42
N LEU A 212 -1.82 2.44 -8.42
CA LEU A 212 -1.79 1.36 -7.43
C LEU A 212 -0.53 0.49 -7.56
N GLY A 213 -0.10 0.19 -8.80
CA GLY A 213 1.14 -0.53 -9.06
C GLY A 213 2.36 0.22 -8.52
N HIS A 214 2.43 1.53 -8.76
CA HIS A 214 3.51 2.36 -8.23
C HIS A 214 3.53 2.40 -6.70
N LEU A 215 2.37 2.60 -6.08
CA LEU A 215 2.25 2.55 -4.62
C LEU A 215 2.65 1.17 -4.05
N ARG A 216 2.34 0.06 -4.76
CA ARG A 216 2.77 -1.29 -4.37
C ARG A 216 4.28 -1.46 -4.46
N HIS A 217 4.92 -0.86 -5.45
CA HIS A 217 6.36 -0.83 -5.59
C HIS A 217 7.02 -0.06 -4.44
N GLU A 218 6.57 1.16 -4.17
CA GLU A 218 7.14 2.00 -3.11
C GLU A 218 6.98 1.39 -1.71
N VAL A 219 5.86 0.73 -1.43
CA VAL A 219 5.74 0.00 -0.16
C VAL A 219 6.60 -1.26 -0.14
N GLY A 220 7.01 -1.82 -1.29
CA GLY A 220 8.02 -2.87 -1.37
C GLY A 220 9.34 -2.44 -0.73
N HIS A 221 9.80 -1.24 -1.04
CA HIS A 221 10.97 -0.65 -0.38
C HIS A 221 10.78 -0.48 1.14
N TYR A 222 9.60 -0.02 1.57
CA TYR A 222 9.26 0.08 2.98
C TYR A 222 9.30 -1.28 3.67
N TYR A 223 8.64 -2.29 3.09
CA TYR A 223 8.56 -3.61 3.71
C TYR A 223 9.86 -4.39 3.66
N GLN A 224 10.78 -4.11 2.75
CA GLN A 224 12.12 -4.69 2.81
C GLN A 224 12.79 -4.38 4.14
N GLY A 225 12.73 -3.10 4.59
CA GLY A 225 13.28 -2.69 5.88
C GLY A 225 12.49 -3.20 7.08
N VAL A 226 11.18 -3.35 6.97
CA VAL A 226 10.29 -3.76 8.06
C VAL A 226 10.29 -5.28 8.28
N LEU A 227 10.36 -6.08 7.22
CA LEU A 227 10.24 -7.53 7.29
C LEU A 227 11.60 -8.24 7.45
N LEU A 228 12.69 -7.66 6.94
CA LEU A 228 14.03 -8.21 7.12
C LEU A 228 14.62 -7.73 8.45
N THR A 229 14.27 -8.43 9.53
CA THR A 229 14.53 -7.99 10.92
C THR A 229 15.88 -8.42 11.48
N ASP A 230 16.54 -9.40 10.87
CA ASP A 230 17.81 -9.94 11.35
C ASP A 230 18.80 -10.24 10.20
N GLU A 231 20.05 -10.50 10.55
CA GLU A 231 21.12 -10.74 9.57
C GLU A 231 20.90 -12.01 8.73
N ARG A 232 20.20 -13.00 9.27
CA ARG A 232 19.88 -14.22 8.53
C ARG A 232 18.89 -13.92 7.39
N ALA A 233 17.82 -13.17 7.70
CA ALA A 233 16.84 -12.74 6.69
C ALA A 233 17.51 -11.89 5.60
N TRP A 234 18.39 -10.95 5.99
CA TRP A 234 19.18 -10.16 5.03
C TRP A 234 20.11 -11.00 4.18
N THR A 235 20.77 -12.01 4.76
CA THR A 235 21.66 -12.93 4.02
C THR A 235 20.87 -13.70 2.97
N SER A 236 19.73 -14.30 3.35
CA SER A 236 18.86 -15.02 2.41
C SER A 236 18.29 -14.10 1.32
N CYS A 237 17.95 -12.85 1.66
CA CYS A 237 17.55 -11.86 0.67
C CYS A 237 18.66 -11.57 -0.35
N ARG A 238 19.90 -11.35 0.12
CA ARG A 238 21.05 -11.07 -0.74
C ARG A 238 21.42 -12.25 -1.65
N GLU A 239 21.23 -13.47 -1.18
CA GLU A 239 21.45 -14.67 -2.01
C GLU A 239 20.48 -14.73 -3.20
N LEU A 240 19.25 -14.23 -3.06
CA LEU A 240 18.22 -14.28 -4.09
C LEU A 240 18.20 -13.03 -4.99
N PHE A 241 18.34 -11.86 -4.40
CA PHE A 241 18.18 -10.56 -5.08
C PHE A 241 19.51 -9.87 -5.40
N GLY A 242 20.59 -10.26 -4.74
CA GLY A 242 21.88 -9.57 -4.80
C GLY A 242 22.07 -8.60 -3.63
N ASP A 243 23.25 -7.94 -3.60
CA ASP A 243 23.62 -7.05 -2.50
C ASP A 243 23.03 -5.64 -2.70
N GLU A 244 22.03 -5.29 -1.90
CA GLU A 244 21.35 -3.98 -1.91
C GLU A 244 22.26 -2.81 -1.51
N ARG A 245 23.42 -3.08 -0.92
CA ARG A 245 24.43 -2.07 -0.52
C ARG A 245 25.29 -1.60 -1.69
N ALA A 246 25.16 -2.22 -2.87
CA ALA A 246 25.82 -1.78 -4.07
C ALA A 246 25.45 -0.33 -4.44
N SER A 247 26.34 0.35 -5.19
CA SER A 247 26.11 1.74 -5.58
C SER A 247 24.86 1.88 -6.46
N TYR A 248 23.79 2.43 -5.88
CA TYR A 248 22.55 2.71 -6.59
C TYR A 248 22.74 3.70 -7.75
N GLN A 249 23.60 4.72 -7.57
CA GLN A 249 23.90 5.70 -8.61
C GLN A 249 24.60 5.07 -9.82
N ASP A 250 25.54 4.15 -9.58
CA ASP A 250 26.22 3.47 -10.67
C ASP A 250 25.30 2.47 -11.37
N ALA A 251 24.38 1.87 -10.62
CA ALA A 251 23.32 1.01 -11.16
C ALA A 251 22.39 1.80 -12.09
N ILE A 252 21.91 2.97 -11.67
CA ILE A 252 21.12 3.88 -12.51
C ILE A 252 21.87 4.26 -13.79
N LYS A 253 23.11 4.73 -13.68
CA LYS A 253 23.93 5.11 -14.84
C LYS A 253 24.09 3.94 -15.82
N ARG A 254 24.37 2.75 -15.29
CA ARG A 254 24.50 1.54 -16.09
C ARG A 254 23.18 1.20 -16.81
N HIS A 255 22.06 1.21 -16.08
CA HIS A 255 20.76 0.88 -16.65
C HIS A 255 20.35 1.84 -17.77
N TYR A 256 20.50 3.16 -17.56
CA TYR A 256 20.15 4.15 -18.58
C TYR A 256 21.11 4.18 -19.78
N SER A 257 22.36 3.75 -19.61
CA SER A 257 23.35 3.73 -20.70
C SER A 257 23.37 2.44 -21.50
N ARG A 258 23.07 1.29 -20.88
CA ARG A 258 23.21 -0.05 -21.48
C ARG A 258 21.88 -0.81 -21.59
N GLY A 259 20.83 -0.38 -20.89
CA GLY A 259 19.57 -1.11 -20.75
C GLY A 259 19.70 -2.32 -19.82
N ALA A 260 18.66 -3.14 -19.82
CA ALA A 260 18.68 -4.42 -19.11
C ALA A 260 19.61 -5.43 -19.80
N PRO A 261 20.18 -6.40 -19.07
CA PRO A 261 20.96 -7.48 -19.65
C PRO A 261 20.14 -8.33 -20.63
N ASP A 262 20.78 -8.83 -21.69
CA ASP A 262 20.11 -9.76 -22.60
C ASP A 262 19.60 -11.00 -21.86
N GLY A 263 18.38 -11.42 -22.17
CA GLY A 263 17.75 -12.58 -21.55
C GLY A 263 17.30 -12.38 -20.08
N TRP A 264 17.20 -11.15 -19.62
CA TRP A 264 16.78 -10.81 -18.25
C TRP A 264 15.45 -11.47 -17.84
N GLN A 265 14.56 -11.72 -18.79
CA GLN A 265 13.24 -12.33 -18.55
C GLN A 265 13.34 -13.73 -17.92
N SER A 266 14.50 -14.39 -18.01
CA SER A 266 14.73 -15.70 -17.37
C SER A 266 14.97 -15.62 -15.86
N SER A 267 15.25 -14.44 -15.30
CA SER A 267 15.68 -14.28 -13.91
C SER A 267 15.04 -13.11 -13.16
N PHE A 268 14.41 -12.19 -13.87
CA PHE A 268 13.77 -11.00 -13.30
C PHE A 268 12.33 -10.89 -13.73
N ILE A 269 11.49 -10.32 -12.86
CA ILE A 269 10.05 -10.18 -13.10
C ILE A 269 9.71 -9.01 -14.03
N SER A 270 10.55 -7.98 -14.06
CA SER A 270 10.44 -6.82 -14.92
C SER A 270 11.82 -6.36 -15.39
N GLU A 271 11.86 -5.54 -16.45
CA GLU A 271 13.09 -4.92 -16.92
C GLU A 271 13.70 -4.03 -15.83
N TYR A 272 12.84 -3.28 -15.13
CA TYR A 272 13.26 -2.38 -14.07
C TYR A 272 13.89 -3.10 -12.86
N ALA A 273 13.45 -4.31 -12.56
CA ALA A 273 14.05 -5.17 -11.53
C ALA A 273 15.54 -5.43 -11.77
N THR A 274 16.01 -5.37 -13.02
CA THR A 274 17.44 -5.59 -13.37
C THR A 274 18.34 -4.44 -12.94
N MET A 275 17.78 -3.28 -12.61
CA MET A 275 18.55 -2.08 -12.33
C MET A 275 19.39 -2.25 -11.06
N HIS A 276 18.76 -2.66 -9.96
CA HIS A 276 19.40 -2.79 -8.64
C HIS A 276 18.71 -3.87 -7.80
N PRO A 277 19.42 -4.58 -6.91
CA PRO A 277 18.81 -5.55 -5.99
C PRO A 277 17.63 -5.00 -5.16
N TRP A 278 17.70 -3.74 -4.79
CA TRP A 278 16.62 -3.05 -4.09
C TRP A 278 15.35 -2.93 -4.92
N GLU A 279 15.49 -2.61 -6.22
CA GLU A 279 14.38 -2.54 -7.15
C GLU A 279 13.81 -3.92 -7.47
N ASP A 280 14.66 -4.94 -7.56
CA ASP A 280 14.23 -6.31 -7.78
C ASP A 280 13.35 -6.83 -6.63
N PHE A 281 13.70 -6.50 -5.39
CA PHE A 281 12.86 -6.82 -4.25
C PHE A 281 11.52 -6.06 -4.32
N ALA A 282 11.55 -4.76 -4.57
CA ALA A 282 10.35 -3.92 -4.62
C ALA A 282 9.40 -4.32 -5.76
N GLU A 283 9.93 -4.62 -6.95
CA GLU A 283 9.15 -5.14 -8.08
C GLU A 283 8.55 -6.51 -7.76
N THR A 284 9.34 -7.43 -7.20
CA THR A 284 8.83 -8.75 -6.79
C THR A 284 7.72 -8.62 -5.74
N PHE A 285 7.89 -7.74 -4.75
CA PHE A 285 6.88 -7.46 -3.73
C PHE A 285 5.61 -6.85 -4.34
N ALA A 286 5.74 -5.90 -5.27
CA ALA A 286 4.62 -5.31 -5.98
C ALA A 286 3.83 -6.38 -6.76
N HIS A 287 4.53 -7.28 -7.45
CA HIS A 287 3.90 -8.38 -8.18
C HIS A 287 3.23 -9.39 -7.24
N TYR A 288 3.81 -9.69 -6.09
CA TYR A 288 3.15 -10.49 -5.06
C TYR A 288 1.83 -9.86 -4.61
N LEU A 289 1.80 -8.55 -4.39
CA LEU A 289 0.57 -7.82 -4.08
C LEU A 289 -0.42 -7.83 -5.26
N HIS A 290 0.04 -7.75 -6.51
CA HIS A 290 -0.83 -7.88 -7.68
C HIS A 290 -1.51 -9.23 -7.74
N ILE A 291 -0.73 -10.29 -7.60
CA ILE A 291 -1.20 -11.67 -7.68
C ILE A 291 -2.22 -11.94 -6.57
N THR A 292 -1.83 -11.71 -5.32
CA THR A 292 -2.71 -11.98 -4.17
C THR A 292 -3.97 -11.14 -4.18
N GLY A 293 -3.89 -9.85 -4.48
CA GLY A 293 -5.05 -8.97 -4.54
C GLY A 293 -6.01 -9.29 -5.68
N THR A 294 -5.49 -9.74 -6.83
CA THR A 294 -6.32 -10.14 -7.96
C THR A 294 -7.06 -11.45 -7.68
N LEU A 295 -6.36 -12.45 -7.12
CA LEU A 295 -6.96 -13.73 -6.76
C LEU A 295 -7.99 -13.57 -5.65
N ALA A 296 -7.69 -12.80 -4.60
CA ALA A 296 -8.66 -12.49 -3.53
C ALA A 296 -9.91 -11.79 -4.08
N THR A 297 -9.74 -10.88 -5.05
CA THR A 297 -10.87 -10.23 -5.72
C THR A 297 -11.69 -11.22 -6.54
N ALA A 298 -11.03 -12.12 -7.30
CA ALA A 298 -11.70 -13.17 -8.06
C ALA A 298 -12.52 -14.09 -7.15
N ALA A 299 -11.93 -14.52 -6.03
CA ALA A 299 -12.63 -15.31 -5.01
C ALA A 299 -13.86 -14.57 -4.46
N ALA A 300 -13.69 -13.32 -4.04
CA ALA A 300 -14.77 -12.52 -3.44
C ALA A 300 -15.96 -12.29 -4.39
N ILE A 301 -15.76 -12.27 -5.70
CA ILE A 301 -16.82 -12.12 -6.70
C ILE A 301 -17.26 -13.45 -7.31
N GLY A 302 -16.70 -14.59 -6.87
CA GLY A 302 -17.07 -15.93 -7.27
C GLY A 302 -16.55 -16.36 -8.66
N ILE A 303 -15.45 -15.74 -9.15
CA ILE A 303 -14.81 -16.19 -10.39
C ILE A 303 -13.95 -17.43 -10.09
N HIS A 304 -14.24 -18.52 -10.81
CA HIS A 304 -13.48 -19.76 -10.79
C HIS A 304 -13.38 -20.33 -12.20
N LEU A 305 -12.48 -21.28 -12.41
CA LEU A 305 -12.34 -21.99 -13.70
C LEU A 305 -12.71 -23.46 -13.50
N ASP A 306 -13.77 -23.87 -14.16
CA ASP A 306 -14.28 -25.25 -14.16
C ASP A 306 -13.30 -26.19 -14.90
N ALA A 307 -12.98 -27.34 -14.30
CA ALA A 307 -12.10 -28.37 -14.88
C ALA A 307 -12.62 -28.89 -16.23
N ALA A 308 -13.94 -28.97 -16.43
CA ALA A 308 -14.53 -29.42 -17.67
C ALA A 308 -14.25 -28.48 -18.87
N THR A 309 -13.98 -27.19 -18.59
CA THR A 309 -13.64 -26.17 -19.60
C THR A 309 -12.14 -25.91 -19.70
N ASN A 310 -11.36 -26.40 -18.76
CA ASN A 310 -9.91 -26.32 -18.70
C ASN A 310 -9.29 -27.67 -19.03
N VAL A 311 -8.06 -27.71 -19.52
CA VAL A 311 -7.31 -28.93 -19.75
C VAL A 311 -6.67 -29.40 -18.41
N ARG A 312 -7.37 -29.22 -17.28
CA ARG A 312 -6.96 -29.68 -15.95
C ARG A 312 -7.91 -30.74 -15.42
N ASP A 313 -7.41 -31.58 -14.53
CA ASP A 313 -8.23 -32.58 -13.86
C ASP A 313 -9.04 -32.02 -12.67
N THR A 314 -8.81 -30.75 -12.29
CA THR A 314 -9.43 -30.10 -11.13
C THR A 314 -9.82 -28.65 -11.44
N ASP A 315 -10.86 -28.17 -10.78
CA ASP A 315 -11.27 -26.75 -10.80
C ASP A 315 -10.15 -25.86 -10.23
N VAL A 316 -10.09 -24.62 -10.71
CA VAL A 316 -9.29 -23.55 -10.14
C VAL A 316 -10.21 -22.62 -9.37
N VAL A 317 -10.22 -22.74 -8.06
CA VAL A 317 -11.05 -21.94 -7.15
C VAL A 317 -10.13 -21.02 -6.34
N PRO A 318 -9.99 -19.74 -6.73
CA PRO A 318 -9.17 -18.80 -6.01
C PRO A 318 -9.62 -18.64 -4.55
N LEU A 319 -8.67 -18.39 -3.68
CA LEU A 319 -8.92 -18.15 -2.25
C LEU A 319 -8.94 -16.65 -1.95
N GLU A 320 -9.74 -16.25 -0.96
CA GLU A 320 -9.77 -14.86 -0.47
C GLU A 320 -8.47 -14.46 0.24
N SER A 321 -7.73 -15.44 0.77
CA SER A 321 -6.40 -15.26 1.35
C SER A 321 -5.52 -16.47 1.03
N TYR A 322 -4.28 -16.20 0.68
CA TYR A 322 -3.24 -17.21 0.51
C TYR A 322 -2.18 -17.15 1.60
N ARG A 323 -2.40 -16.36 2.64
CA ARG A 323 -1.40 -16.12 3.69
C ARG A 323 -0.95 -17.43 4.36
N ASP A 324 -1.89 -18.29 4.66
CA ASP A 324 -1.66 -19.55 5.39
C ASP A 324 -1.57 -20.77 4.46
N GLU A 325 -1.56 -20.53 3.14
CA GLU A 325 -1.48 -21.55 2.13
C GLU A 325 -0.05 -21.71 1.59
N PRO A 326 0.33 -22.88 1.07
CA PRO A 326 1.60 -23.03 0.39
C PRO A 326 1.68 -22.09 -0.83
N VAL A 327 2.84 -21.46 -1.04
CA VAL A 327 3.05 -20.56 -2.19
C VAL A 327 2.80 -21.27 -3.54
N GLN A 328 3.00 -22.59 -3.60
CA GLN A 328 2.74 -23.39 -4.79
C GLN A 328 1.25 -23.35 -5.19
N GLN A 329 0.34 -23.29 -4.21
CA GLN A 329 -1.09 -23.13 -4.49
C GLN A 329 -1.37 -21.74 -5.08
N LEU A 330 -0.83 -20.68 -4.47
CA LEU A 330 -0.91 -19.31 -4.99
C LEU A 330 -0.44 -19.22 -6.45
N LEU A 331 0.75 -19.74 -6.73
CA LEU A 331 1.35 -19.67 -8.07
C LEU A 331 0.62 -20.55 -9.08
N SER A 332 0.11 -21.71 -8.65
CA SER A 332 -0.70 -22.59 -9.51
C SER A 332 -2.02 -21.93 -9.92
N ASP A 333 -2.73 -21.34 -8.96
CA ASP A 333 -3.99 -20.66 -9.24
C ASP A 333 -3.76 -19.43 -10.14
N TRP A 334 -2.67 -18.69 -9.88
CA TRP A 334 -2.30 -17.54 -10.70
C TRP A 334 -1.97 -17.91 -12.14
N ASP A 335 -1.25 -18.99 -12.36
CA ASP A 335 -0.91 -19.44 -13.72
C ASP A 335 -2.15 -19.63 -14.62
N TRP A 336 -3.24 -20.12 -14.04
CA TRP A 336 -4.49 -20.33 -14.77
C TRP A 336 -5.35 -19.08 -14.84
N MET A 337 -5.52 -18.39 -13.72
CA MET A 337 -6.36 -17.20 -13.65
C MET A 337 -5.80 -16.06 -14.51
N SER A 338 -4.48 -15.85 -14.50
CA SER A 338 -3.85 -14.81 -15.34
C SER A 338 -4.07 -15.07 -16.85
N ARG A 339 -3.98 -16.33 -17.28
CA ARG A 339 -4.28 -16.70 -18.69
C ARG A 339 -5.75 -16.45 -19.04
N ALA A 340 -6.68 -16.75 -18.12
CA ALA A 340 -8.10 -16.48 -18.34
C ALA A 340 -8.35 -14.97 -18.45
N PHE A 341 -7.78 -14.16 -17.55
CA PHE A 341 -7.89 -12.70 -17.58
C PHE A 341 -7.27 -12.11 -18.84
N ASN A 342 -6.10 -12.60 -19.28
CA ASN A 342 -5.47 -12.17 -20.52
C ASN A 342 -6.37 -12.47 -21.73
N ARG A 343 -7.00 -13.64 -21.79
CA ARG A 343 -7.94 -13.99 -22.88
C ARG A 343 -9.16 -13.07 -22.88
N ILE A 344 -9.73 -12.77 -21.70
CA ILE A 344 -10.87 -11.85 -21.58
C ILE A 344 -10.47 -10.46 -22.06
N ASN A 345 -9.32 -9.96 -21.62
CA ASN A 345 -8.85 -8.62 -21.99
C ASN A 345 -8.57 -8.49 -23.48
N ARG A 346 -7.96 -9.53 -24.09
CA ARG A 346 -7.78 -9.61 -25.55
C ARG A 346 -9.13 -9.65 -26.32
N ALA A 347 -10.12 -10.35 -25.78
CA ALA A 347 -11.46 -10.39 -26.39
C ALA A 347 -12.16 -9.02 -26.39
N MET A 348 -11.78 -8.13 -25.47
CA MET A 348 -12.23 -6.74 -25.42
C MET A 348 -11.40 -5.78 -26.29
N GLY A 349 -10.39 -6.27 -27.01
CA GLY A 349 -9.52 -5.47 -27.89
C GLY A 349 -8.30 -4.85 -27.25
N PHE A 350 -7.97 -5.25 -26.01
CA PHE A 350 -6.78 -4.78 -25.29
C PHE A 350 -5.63 -5.81 -25.35
N GLY A 351 -4.45 -5.44 -24.86
CA GLY A 351 -3.33 -6.36 -24.64
C GLY A 351 -3.56 -7.28 -23.44
N ASP A 352 -2.54 -8.05 -23.08
CA ASP A 352 -2.60 -8.89 -21.88
C ASP A 352 -2.79 -8.03 -20.63
N LEU A 353 -3.69 -8.45 -19.74
CA LEU A 353 -3.86 -7.83 -18.43
C LEU A 353 -2.63 -8.05 -17.55
N TYR A 354 -2.03 -9.23 -17.62
CA TYR A 354 -0.79 -9.58 -16.96
C TYR A 354 0.17 -10.25 -17.95
N PRO A 355 1.04 -9.48 -18.60
CA PRO A 355 1.92 -9.99 -19.66
C PRO A 355 3.22 -10.62 -19.13
N PHE A 356 3.45 -10.61 -17.84
CA PHE A 356 4.69 -11.06 -17.23
C PHE A 356 4.78 -12.59 -17.16
N GLN A 357 5.99 -13.10 -17.30
CA GLN A 357 6.30 -14.50 -17.12
C GLN A 357 6.91 -14.72 -15.73
N LEU A 358 6.62 -15.88 -15.13
CA LEU A 358 7.15 -16.27 -13.82
C LEU A 358 8.08 -17.48 -13.98
N PRO A 359 9.33 -17.30 -14.49
CA PRO A 359 10.32 -18.37 -14.56
C PRO A 359 10.73 -18.81 -13.15
N ALA A 360 11.41 -19.97 -13.06
CA ALA A 360 11.78 -20.57 -11.77
C ALA A 360 12.51 -19.60 -10.80
N PRO A 361 13.51 -18.78 -11.22
CA PRO A 361 14.14 -17.83 -10.30
C PRO A 361 13.17 -16.77 -9.76
N VAL A 362 12.22 -16.28 -10.60
CA VAL A 362 11.20 -15.32 -10.14
C VAL A 362 10.22 -15.99 -9.16
N ARG A 363 9.84 -17.25 -9.39
CA ARG A 363 8.99 -18.01 -8.45
C ARG A 363 9.67 -18.18 -7.09
N THR A 364 10.97 -18.47 -7.06
CA THR A 364 11.75 -18.56 -5.82
C THR A 364 11.78 -17.22 -5.07
N LYS A 365 11.91 -16.10 -5.77
CA LYS A 365 11.82 -14.75 -5.17
C LYS A 365 10.41 -14.48 -4.61
N LEU A 366 9.35 -14.85 -5.35
CA LEU A 366 7.96 -14.74 -4.86
C LEU A 366 7.70 -15.62 -3.64
N GLU A 367 8.28 -16.83 -3.59
CA GLU A 367 8.24 -17.71 -2.42
C GLU A 367 8.87 -17.05 -1.19
N PHE A 368 10.05 -16.45 -1.35
CA PHE A 368 10.70 -15.69 -0.29
C PHE A 368 9.83 -14.53 0.22
N ILE A 369 9.21 -13.76 -0.69
CA ILE A 369 8.27 -12.69 -0.29
C ILE A 369 7.05 -13.28 0.44
N HIS A 370 6.50 -14.39 -0.02
CA HIS A 370 5.39 -15.09 0.62
C HIS A 370 5.74 -15.49 2.06
N ASP A 371 6.91 -16.07 2.26
CA ASP A 371 7.40 -16.46 3.59
C ASP A 371 7.56 -15.26 4.52
N LEU A 372 8.08 -14.14 4.03
CA LEU A 372 8.17 -12.91 4.80
C LEU A 372 6.80 -12.38 5.22
N VAL A 373 5.82 -12.40 4.31
CA VAL A 373 4.44 -11.94 4.58
C VAL A 373 3.74 -12.86 5.57
N THR A 374 3.89 -14.18 5.40
CA THR A 374 3.27 -15.19 6.29
C THR A 374 3.79 -15.08 7.71
N HIS A 375 5.09 -14.84 7.88
CA HIS A 375 5.73 -14.73 9.19
C HIS A 375 5.76 -13.30 9.74
N ALA A 376 5.15 -12.34 9.02
CA ALA A 376 5.06 -10.97 9.51
C ALA A 376 4.29 -10.90 10.84
N PRO A 377 4.76 -10.12 11.83
CA PRO A 377 4.10 -10.02 13.12
C PRO A 377 2.72 -9.39 13.00
N LEU A 378 1.73 -9.99 13.67
CA LEU A 378 0.33 -9.57 13.61
C LEU A 378 -0.03 -8.49 14.65
N THR A 379 0.86 -8.16 15.59
CA THR A 379 0.56 -7.21 16.69
C THR A 379 1.29 -5.88 16.53
N VAL A 380 0.65 -4.80 16.92
CA VAL A 380 1.25 -3.45 16.89
C VAL A 380 2.45 -3.36 17.83
N ASP A 381 2.39 -4.03 18.99
CA ASP A 381 3.51 -4.02 19.97
C ASP A 381 4.72 -4.77 19.43
N GLU A 382 4.52 -5.90 18.75
CA GLU A 382 5.58 -6.61 18.05
C GLU A 382 6.06 -5.83 16.82
N GLN A 383 5.17 -5.10 16.15
CA GLN A 383 5.48 -4.24 15.03
C GLN A 383 6.34 -3.04 15.45
N VAL A 384 5.97 -2.35 16.54
CA VAL A 384 6.73 -1.23 17.08
C VAL A 384 8.09 -1.69 17.64
N ALA A 385 8.14 -2.86 18.28
CA ALA A 385 9.39 -3.43 18.77
C ALA A 385 10.36 -3.86 17.66
N ARG A 386 9.83 -4.22 16.48
CA ARG A 386 10.62 -4.61 15.31
C ARG A 386 10.78 -3.50 14.27
N ALA A 387 9.88 -2.52 14.26
CA ALA A 387 9.99 -1.36 13.41
C ALA A 387 11.11 -0.49 13.93
N LEU A 388 12.27 -0.79 13.49
CA LEU A 388 13.49 -0.06 13.44
C LEU A 388 14.52 -0.30 14.51
N PRO A 389 15.64 -0.58 13.99
CA PRO A 389 16.79 0.23 14.30
C PRO A 389 17.42 0.79 13.03
N ASP A 390 18.12 1.89 13.15
CA ASP A 390 19.31 2.38 12.45
C ASP A 390 19.83 1.71 11.16
N ARG A 391 18.96 1.00 10.42
CA ARG A 391 19.30 0.48 9.09
C ARG A 391 18.53 1.27 8.05
N ALA A 392 18.94 2.53 7.88
CA ALA A 392 18.71 3.22 6.64
C ALA A 392 19.24 2.30 5.52
N GLY A 393 18.37 1.86 4.64
CA GLY A 393 18.80 1.49 3.31
C GLY A 393 19.71 2.60 2.79
N PRO A 394 20.57 2.39 1.80
CA PRO A 394 21.57 3.36 1.41
C PRO A 394 20.91 4.73 1.27
N ALA A 395 21.20 5.61 2.23
CA ALA A 395 20.69 6.96 2.20
C ALA A 395 20.99 7.48 0.79
N HIS A 396 19.95 7.87 0.07
CA HIS A 396 20.10 8.57 -1.18
C HIS A 396 20.95 9.82 -0.89
N GLN A 397 22.26 9.65 -0.86
CA GLN A 397 23.19 10.77 -0.85
C GLN A 397 23.07 11.44 -2.20
N ARG A 398 22.38 12.53 -2.18
CA ARG A 398 22.08 13.41 -3.29
C ARG A 398 23.25 14.35 -3.48
N GLY A 399 23.82 14.32 -4.66
CA GLY A 399 24.56 15.42 -5.22
C GLY A 399 23.69 16.13 -6.27
#